data_ba3ad8dd1ee55170ae6b6d959fa24c12
#
_entry.id   ba3ad8dd1ee55170ae6b6d959fa24c12
#
_cell.length_a   1.000
_cell.length_b   1.000
_cell.length_c   1.000
_cell.angle_alpha   90.00
_cell.angle_beta   90.00
_cell.angle_gamma   90.00
#
_symmetry.space_group_name_H-M   'P 1'
#
loop_
_entity.id
_entity.type
_entity.pdbx_description
1 polymer ?
#
loop_
_entity_poly.entity_id
_entity_poly.type
_entity_poly.pdbx_seq_one_letter_code
_entity_poly.pdbx_strand_id
1 'polypeptide(L)'
;PGSSPSFRLWPTADRDFSLAQAARMAISAEAADARQFEPVLLNQAQNKLADARELIDREQYPKAQRLLEQAAVDAQLAAARSQTERAKQAVAEINRSIENLQNRLEMDEQ
;
A
#
# COMPACT_ATOMS: atom_id res chain seq x y z
N PRO A 1 22.24 -34.79 11.70
CA PRO A 1 21.75 -34.11 10.73
C PRO A 1 21.57 -32.68 11.01
N GLY A 2 22.58 -32.12 11.17
CA GLY A 2 22.66 -30.80 11.33
C GLY A 2 21.94 -29.91 10.44
N SER A 3 20.98 -30.36 9.90
CA SER A 3 20.15 -29.48 9.16
C SER A 3 19.95 -28.27 10.02
N SER A 4 20.25 -27.21 9.54
CA SER A 4 20.05 -25.97 10.17
C SER A 4 18.59 -25.66 10.23
N PRO A 5 17.92 -26.11 11.19
CA PRO A 5 16.48 -26.02 11.17
C PRO A 5 15.98 -24.61 11.39
N SER A 6 16.84 -23.68 11.78
CA SER A 6 16.39 -22.33 12.01
C SER A 6 15.68 -21.69 10.80
N PHE A 7 16.02 -22.11 9.59
CA PHE A 7 15.34 -21.60 8.38
C PHE A 7 13.98 -22.24 8.15
N ARG A 8 13.74 -23.39 8.77
CA ARG A 8 12.47 -24.10 8.64
C ARG A 8 11.56 -23.82 9.82
N LEU A 9 12.09 -23.15 10.85
CA LEU A 9 11.38 -22.96 12.09
C LEU A 9 10.72 -21.59 12.22
N TRP A 10 10.47 -20.95 11.12
CA TRP A 10 9.63 -19.75 11.17
C TRP A 10 8.26 -20.22 11.66
N PRO A 11 7.86 -19.85 12.88
CA PRO A 11 6.62 -20.35 13.45
C PRO A 11 5.43 -20.04 12.55
N THR A 12 4.52 -20.99 12.47
CA THR A 12 3.34 -20.83 11.63
C THR A 12 2.56 -19.57 11.99
N ALA A 13 2.44 -19.27 13.29
CA ALA A 13 1.75 -18.06 13.72
C ALA A 13 2.43 -16.80 13.21
N ASP A 14 3.75 -16.74 13.22
CA ASP A 14 4.49 -15.58 12.72
C ASP A 14 4.39 -15.44 11.22
N ARG A 15 4.40 -16.55 10.49
CA ARG A 15 4.19 -16.55 9.04
C ARG A 15 2.82 -16.02 8.68
N ASP A 16 1.80 -16.53 9.35
CA ASP A 16 0.42 -16.15 9.10
C ASP A 16 0.21 -14.68 9.46
N PHE A 17 0.81 -14.22 10.56
CA PHE A 17 0.73 -12.83 10.97
C PHE A 17 1.39 -11.91 9.93
N SER A 18 2.59 -12.24 9.47
CA SER A 18 3.31 -11.43 8.49
C SER A 18 2.58 -11.38 7.15
N LEU A 19 2.05 -12.52 6.72
CA LEU A 19 1.27 -12.60 5.48
C LEU A 19 -0.01 -11.76 5.58
N ALA A 20 -0.72 -11.90 6.69
CA ALA A 20 -1.95 -11.15 6.93
C ALA A 20 -1.68 -9.66 7.03
N GLN A 21 -0.57 -9.27 7.67
CA GLN A 21 -0.20 -7.86 7.79
C GLN A 21 0.08 -7.25 6.41
N ALA A 22 0.87 -7.93 5.59
CA ALA A 22 1.18 -7.46 4.24
C ALA A 22 -0.10 -7.34 3.39
N ALA A 23 -1.00 -8.32 3.50
CA ALA A 23 -2.27 -8.30 2.79
C ALA A 23 -3.15 -7.13 3.24
N ARG A 24 -3.21 -6.86 4.55
CA ARG A 24 -3.97 -5.72 5.09
C ARG A 24 -3.41 -4.39 4.60
N MET A 25 -2.07 -4.27 4.53
CA MET A 25 -1.44 -3.05 4.01
C MET A 25 -1.80 -2.83 2.55
N ALA A 26 -1.81 -3.89 1.73
CA ALA A 26 -2.19 -3.80 0.33
C ALA A 26 -3.66 -3.38 0.18
N ILE A 27 -4.55 -3.94 0.99
CA ILE A 27 -5.97 -3.57 1.00
C ILE A 27 -6.14 -2.11 1.41
N SER A 28 -5.39 -1.67 2.42
CA SER A 28 -5.41 -0.28 2.88
C SER A 28 -4.94 0.68 1.78
N ALA A 29 -3.92 0.28 1.02
CA ALA A 29 -3.43 1.07 -0.10
C ALA A 29 -4.50 1.19 -1.20
N GLU A 30 -5.20 0.12 -1.51
CA GLU A 30 -6.30 0.15 -2.47
C GLU A 30 -7.42 1.08 -1.99
N ALA A 31 -7.75 1.02 -0.69
CA ALA A 31 -8.76 1.90 -0.09
C ALA A 31 -8.34 3.37 -0.13
N ALA A 32 -7.04 3.65 -0.18
CA ALA A 32 -6.51 5.02 -0.33
C ALA A 32 -6.42 5.45 -1.80
N ASP A 33 -6.95 4.67 -2.73
CA ASP A 33 -6.93 4.92 -4.18
C ASP A 33 -5.53 4.82 -4.79
N ALA A 34 -4.71 3.91 -4.26
CA ALA A 34 -3.35 3.70 -4.79
C ALA A 34 -3.36 3.18 -6.22
N ARG A 35 -4.43 2.53 -6.68
CA ARG A 35 -4.56 2.11 -8.07
C ARG A 35 -4.52 3.30 -9.02
N GLN A 36 -5.05 4.42 -8.57
CA GLN A 36 -5.09 5.65 -9.35
C GLN A 36 -3.80 6.46 -9.21
N PHE A 37 -3.32 6.64 -7.97
CA PHE A 37 -2.25 7.58 -7.67
C PHE A 37 -0.86 6.95 -7.62
N GLU A 38 -0.76 5.70 -7.20
CA GLU A 38 0.51 5.00 -7.04
C GLU A 38 0.42 3.55 -7.55
N PRO A 39 0.07 3.37 -8.83
CA PRO A 39 -0.16 2.02 -9.35
C PRO A 39 1.08 1.15 -9.36
N VAL A 40 2.26 1.74 -9.56
CA VAL A 40 3.51 0.97 -9.61
C VAL A 40 3.85 0.40 -8.24
N LEU A 41 3.78 1.23 -7.19
CA LEU A 41 4.05 0.77 -5.82
C LEU A 41 3.04 -0.28 -5.36
N LEU A 42 1.76 -0.06 -5.67
CA LEU A 42 0.73 -1.03 -5.32
C LEU A 42 0.98 -2.37 -6.02
N ASN A 43 1.30 -2.32 -7.30
CA ASN A 43 1.57 -3.52 -8.09
C ASN A 43 2.80 -4.27 -7.56
N GLN A 44 3.86 -3.54 -7.19
CA GLN A 44 5.05 -4.13 -6.59
C GLN A 44 4.71 -4.83 -5.27
N ALA A 45 3.90 -4.19 -4.43
CA ALA A 45 3.47 -4.79 -3.16
C ALA A 45 2.69 -6.08 -3.39
N GLN A 46 1.76 -6.06 -4.32
CA GLN A 46 0.93 -7.22 -4.64
C GLN A 46 1.76 -8.37 -5.22
N ASN A 47 2.71 -8.06 -6.10
CA ASN A 47 3.58 -9.07 -6.69
C ASN A 47 4.50 -9.70 -5.64
N LYS A 48 5.07 -8.88 -4.76
CA LYS A 48 5.90 -9.40 -3.66
C LYS A 48 5.11 -10.26 -2.71
N LEU A 49 3.85 -9.91 -2.45
CA LEU A 49 2.98 -10.71 -1.61
C LEU A 49 2.70 -12.07 -2.24
N ALA A 50 2.42 -12.10 -3.54
CA ALA A 50 2.19 -13.36 -4.26
C ALA A 50 3.44 -14.23 -4.29
N ASP A 51 4.61 -13.63 -4.54
CA ASP A 51 5.87 -14.34 -4.55
C ASP A 51 6.22 -14.90 -3.16
N ALA A 52 5.91 -14.15 -2.12
CA ALA A 52 6.12 -14.61 -0.74
C ALA A 52 5.27 -15.83 -0.42
N ARG A 53 4.03 -15.87 -0.87
CA ARG A 53 3.16 -17.05 -0.69
C ARG A 53 3.76 -18.27 -1.35
N GLU A 54 4.28 -18.12 -2.56
CA GLU A 54 4.94 -19.21 -3.27
C GLU A 54 6.20 -19.68 -2.54
N LEU A 55 6.99 -18.76 -2.01
CA LEU A 55 8.19 -19.10 -1.23
C LEU A 55 7.82 -19.83 0.06
N ILE A 56 6.74 -19.46 0.71
CA ILE A 56 6.24 -20.17 1.90
C ILE A 56 5.87 -21.61 1.53
N ASP A 57 5.21 -21.80 0.40
CA ASP A 57 4.85 -23.15 -0.06
C ASP A 57 6.08 -24.01 -0.35
N ARG A 58 7.18 -23.38 -0.74
CA ARG A 58 8.46 -24.06 -0.97
C ARG A 58 9.33 -24.11 0.27
N GLU A 59 8.83 -23.69 1.42
CA GLU A 59 9.54 -23.66 2.69
C GLU A 59 10.79 -22.77 2.68
N GLN A 60 10.83 -21.77 1.81
CA GLN A 60 11.92 -20.79 1.75
C GLN A 60 11.57 -19.58 2.61
N TYR A 61 11.48 -19.81 3.93
CA TYR A 61 10.94 -18.84 4.87
C TYR A 61 11.75 -17.54 5.01
N PRO A 62 13.09 -17.54 5.05
CA PRO A 62 13.82 -16.29 5.15
C PRO A 62 13.57 -15.35 3.97
N LYS A 63 13.51 -15.90 2.77
CA LYS A 63 13.21 -15.11 1.58
C LYS A 63 11.78 -14.60 1.60
N ALA A 64 10.84 -15.44 2.01
CA ALA A 64 9.43 -15.06 2.12
C ALA A 64 9.26 -13.91 3.12
N GLN A 65 9.91 -14.00 4.27
CA GLN A 65 9.84 -12.95 5.30
C GLN A 65 10.31 -11.61 4.76
N ARG A 66 11.43 -11.59 4.06
CA ARG A 66 11.96 -10.35 3.47
C ARG A 66 10.99 -9.76 2.46
N LEU A 67 10.40 -10.59 1.61
CA LEU A 67 9.41 -10.13 0.63
C LEU A 67 8.15 -9.57 1.29
N LEU A 68 7.68 -10.21 2.36
CA LEU A 68 6.52 -9.73 3.11
C LEU A 68 6.79 -8.38 3.76
N GLU A 69 7.97 -8.19 4.31
CA GLU A 69 8.37 -6.92 4.90
C GLU A 69 8.42 -5.82 3.84
N GLN A 70 9.00 -6.13 2.68
CA GLN A 70 9.06 -5.19 1.56
C GLN A 70 7.67 -4.88 1.02
N ALA A 71 6.82 -5.88 0.88
CA ALA A 71 5.45 -5.68 0.40
C ALA A 71 4.67 -4.76 1.34
N ALA A 72 4.82 -4.95 2.64
CA ALA A 72 4.16 -4.09 3.62
C ALA A 72 4.62 -2.64 3.51
N VAL A 73 5.93 -2.42 3.36
CA VAL A 73 6.49 -1.07 3.23
C VAL A 73 6.03 -0.42 1.92
N ASP A 74 6.08 -1.15 0.81
CA ASP A 74 5.61 -0.63 -0.49
C ASP A 74 4.14 -0.23 -0.42
N ALA A 75 3.32 -1.05 0.21
CA ALA A 75 1.89 -0.78 0.37
C ALA A 75 1.65 0.44 1.28
N GLN A 76 2.38 0.55 2.38
CA GLN A 76 2.28 1.71 3.27
C GLN A 76 2.66 3.00 2.56
N LEU A 77 3.73 2.96 1.77
CA LEU A 77 4.17 4.12 1.02
C LEU A 77 3.13 4.51 -0.05
N ALA A 78 2.58 3.50 -0.74
CA ALA A 78 1.53 3.73 -1.72
C ALA A 78 0.30 4.38 -1.08
N ALA A 79 -0.11 3.90 0.09
CA ALA A 79 -1.24 4.47 0.83
C ALA A 79 -0.99 5.92 1.23
N ALA A 80 0.19 6.20 1.80
CA ALA A 80 0.53 7.54 2.28
C ALA A 80 0.59 8.54 1.13
N ARG A 81 1.23 8.19 0.02
CA ARG A 81 1.31 9.05 -1.16
C ARG A 81 -0.05 9.28 -1.78
N SER A 82 -0.88 8.24 -1.84
CA SER A 82 -2.23 8.35 -2.40
C SER A 82 -3.11 9.27 -1.57
N GLN A 83 -3.02 9.18 -0.25
CA GLN A 83 -3.75 10.06 0.66
C GLN A 83 -3.32 11.52 0.46
N THR A 84 -2.03 11.76 0.28
CA THR A 84 -1.51 13.11 0.00
C THR A 84 -2.06 13.66 -1.31
N GLU A 85 -2.06 12.87 -2.37
CA GLU A 85 -2.60 13.30 -3.66
C GLU A 85 -4.10 13.59 -3.60
N ARG A 86 -4.85 12.76 -2.88
CA ARG A 86 -6.28 13.01 -2.65
C ARG A 86 -6.51 14.33 -1.92
N ALA A 87 -5.70 14.60 -0.89
CA ALA A 87 -5.79 15.85 -0.14
C ALA A 87 -5.49 17.06 -1.04
N LYS A 88 -4.47 16.95 -1.88
CA LYS A 88 -4.13 18.01 -2.84
C LYS A 88 -5.27 18.28 -3.82
N GLN A 89 -5.89 17.22 -4.32
CA GLN A 89 -7.05 17.36 -5.22
C GLN A 89 -8.23 18.04 -4.52
N ALA A 90 -8.49 17.65 -3.27
CA ALA A 90 -9.59 18.27 -2.51
C ALA A 90 -9.34 19.77 -2.31
N VAL A 91 -8.11 20.16 -2.00
CA VAL A 91 -7.74 21.57 -1.85
C VAL A 91 -7.93 22.33 -3.19
N ALA A 92 -7.50 21.72 -4.29
CA ALA A 92 -7.66 22.32 -5.61
C ALA A 92 -9.14 22.54 -5.96
N GLU A 93 -10.00 21.58 -5.63
CA GLU A 93 -11.44 21.70 -5.84
C GLU A 93 -12.05 22.82 -5.00
N ILE A 94 -11.65 22.92 -3.74
CA ILE A 94 -12.10 23.98 -2.84
C ILE A 94 -11.70 25.34 -3.40
N ASN A 95 -10.46 25.48 -3.85
CA ASN A 95 -9.96 26.72 -4.42
C ASN A 95 -10.73 27.13 -5.69
N ARG A 96 -11.04 26.16 -6.55
CA ARG A 96 -11.87 26.43 -7.74
C ARG A 96 -13.29 26.90 -7.35
N SER A 97 -13.85 26.26 -6.32
CA SER A 97 -15.17 26.67 -5.83
C SER A 97 -15.16 28.10 -5.30
N ILE A 98 -14.11 28.45 -4.56
CA ILE A 98 -13.93 29.82 -4.04
C ILE A 98 -13.84 30.82 -5.19
N GLU A 99 -13.03 30.54 -6.21
CA GLU A 99 -12.90 31.38 -7.38
C GLU A 99 -14.25 31.58 -8.10
N ASN A 100 -15.00 30.50 -8.27
CA ASN A 100 -16.30 30.53 -8.89
C ASN A 100 -17.29 31.43 -8.11
N LEU A 101 -17.26 31.29 -6.77
CA LEU A 101 -18.10 32.12 -5.92
C LEU A 101 -17.72 33.60 -6.01
N GLN A 102 -16.41 33.90 -5.98
CA GLN A 102 -15.92 35.28 -6.14
C GLN A 102 -16.34 35.87 -7.47
N ASN A 103 -16.23 35.10 -8.55
CA ASN A 103 -16.64 35.57 -9.88
C ASN A 103 -18.13 35.86 -9.93
N ARG A 104 -18.96 35.00 -9.32
CA ARG A 104 -20.41 35.23 -9.25
C ARG A 104 -20.73 36.49 -8.47
N LEU A 105 -20.07 36.72 -7.34
CA LEU A 105 -20.27 37.90 -6.53
C LEU A 105 -19.90 39.18 -7.31
N GLU A 106 -18.79 39.14 -8.05
CA GLU A 106 -18.38 40.27 -8.90
C GLU A 106 -19.39 40.54 -10.00
N MET A 107 -19.96 39.50 -10.62
CA MET A 107 -20.97 39.64 -11.63
C MET A 107 -22.26 40.23 -11.06
N ASP A 108 -22.65 39.84 -9.87
CA ASP A 108 -23.86 40.34 -9.21
C ASP A 108 -23.75 41.81 -8.82
N GLU A 109 -22.54 42.31 -8.58
CA GLU A 109 -22.29 43.72 -8.26
C GLU A 109 -22.39 44.65 -9.47
N GLN A 110 -22.37 44.10 -10.67
CA GLN A 110 -22.50 44.85 -11.90
C GLN A 110 -23.98 44.96 -12.33
#